data_b076b56b127a77c191ef216a2b182065
#
_entry.id   b076b56b127a77c191ef216a2b182065
#
_cell.length_a   1.000
_cell.length_b   1.000
_cell.length_c   1.000
_cell.angle_alpha   90.00
_cell.angle_beta   90.00
_cell.angle_gamma   90.00
#
_symmetry.space_group_name_H-M   'P 1'
#
loop_
_entity.id
_entity.type
_entity.pdbx_description
1 polymer ?
#
loop_
_entity_poly.entity_id
_entity_poly.type
_entity_poly.pdbx_seq_one_letter_code
_entity_poly.pdbx_strand_id
1 'polypeptide(L)'
;MDSILVTGNGPLQGQIPIAGAKNACLTLMPATLLSDEPLTLTNAPRLSDIKTMTALLQSLGAEVTTLQDGQVLAMSSHRLDNHVADYDIVRKMRASILVLGPMLARDGHAVVSLPGGCAIGARPVDLHLKALEAMGAELELKEGYVHAKAPGGLKGGVVDFPLVSVGATENALMAATLAKGTTVLRGAAREPEIVDLAHCLRKMGAEIEGEGTSEITIQGVDRLHGATHPVVTDRIELGTFMLAPAICGGEVECLGGRIDLLEAFCEKLDAAGVSVEETEAGLKVTRKNGRVRAVDVITEPFPGFPTDLQAQMMALMCTAVGTSILEERIFENRFMHAPELMRMGARIDVHGGTATVTGVERLKGAPVMATDLRASVSLILAGLAAEGETLVNRVYHLDRGYERVEEKLSNVGARIERVQGE
;
A
#
# COMPACT_ATOMS: atom_id res chain seq x y z
N MET A 1 7.23 -24.33 -3.99
CA MET A 1 6.73 -22.93 -3.90
C MET A 1 5.22 -22.99 -3.73
N ASP A 2 4.66 -22.29 -2.72
CA ASP A 2 3.23 -22.34 -2.45
C ASP A 2 2.39 -21.80 -3.60
N SER A 3 1.21 -22.38 -3.75
CA SER A 3 0.15 -21.97 -4.67
C SER A 3 -1.17 -21.82 -3.90
N ILE A 4 -2.14 -21.14 -4.48
CA ILE A 4 -3.50 -21.08 -3.94
C ILE A 4 -4.45 -21.71 -4.96
N LEU A 5 -5.22 -22.70 -4.50
CA LEU A 5 -6.30 -23.31 -5.26
C LEU A 5 -7.62 -22.62 -4.90
N VAL A 6 -8.33 -22.13 -5.91
CA VAL A 6 -9.63 -21.46 -5.77
C VAL A 6 -10.65 -22.19 -6.61
N THR A 7 -11.79 -22.52 -6.00
CA THR A 7 -12.93 -23.12 -6.71
C THR A 7 -14.12 -22.18 -6.62
N GLY A 8 -14.65 -21.71 -7.75
CA GLY A 8 -15.85 -20.89 -7.78
C GLY A 8 -17.05 -21.66 -7.25
N ASN A 9 -17.70 -21.13 -6.21
CA ASN A 9 -18.78 -21.82 -5.51
C ASN A 9 -20.02 -20.95 -5.19
N GLY A 10 -20.09 -19.76 -5.78
CA GLY A 10 -21.25 -18.87 -5.68
C GLY A 10 -21.15 -17.81 -4.57
N PRO A 11 -22.30 -17.35 -4.07
CA PRO A 11 -22.35 -16.18 -3.19
C PRO A 11 -21.60 -16.35 -1.88
N LEU A 12 -20.97 -15.25 -1.44
CA LEU A 12 -20.25 -15.18 -0.17
C LEU A 12 -21.11 -14.49 0.89
N GLN A 13 -20.96 -14.90 2.15
CA GLN A 13 -21.69 -14.29 3.26
C GLN A 13 -20.89 -14.33 4.56
N GLY A 14 -20.85 -13.23 5.28
CA GLY A 14 -20.21 -13.15 6.59
C GLY A 14 -19.49 -11.85 6.81
N GLN A 15 -18.45 -11.90 7.66
CA GLN A 15 -17.66 -10.74 8.06
C GLN A 15 -16.18 -10.99 7.80
N ILE A 16 -15.47 -9.96 7.34
CA ILE A 16 -14.01 -9.98 7.13
C ILE A 16 -13.39 -8.83 7.94
N PRO A 17 -12.54 -9.12 8.92
CA PRO A 17 -11.77 -8.08 9.60
C PRO A 17 -10.68 -7.54 8.68
N ILE A 18 -10.64 -6.23 8.51
CA ILE A 18 -9.62 -5.55 7.71
C ILE A 18 -8.43 -5.19 8.60
N ALA A 19 -7.24 -5.57 8.15
CA ALA A 19 -5.99 -5.32 8.87
C ALA A 19 -5.58 -3.84 8.81
N GLY A 20 -4.60 -3.47 9.62
CA GLY A 20 -3.91 -2.18 9.48
C GLY A 20 -3.18 -2.05 8.14
N ALA A 21 -3.10 -0.83 7.64
CA ALA A 21 -2.55 -0.56 6.31
C ALA A 21 -1.06 -0.90 6.22
N LYS A 22 -0.71 -1.78 5.28
CA LYS A 22 0.68 -2.11 4.98
C LYS A 22 1.52 -0.87 4.72
N ASN A 23 1.04 -0.02 3.80
CA ASN A 23 1.78 1.16 3.36
C ASN A 23 1.94 2.17 4.50
N ALA A 24 0.90 2.40 5.32
CA ALA A 24 1.00 3.24 6.50
C ALA A 24 2.00 2.66 7.51
N CYS A 25 1.91 1.37 7.83
CA CYS A 25 2.82 0.73 8.78
C CYS A 25 4.29 0.85 8.35
N LEU A 26 4.59 0.61 7.06
CA LEU A 26 5.94 0.76 6.50
C LEU A 26 6.48 2.20 6.57
N THR A 27 5.60 3.20 6.63
CA THR A 27 5.97 4.60 6.79
C THR A 27 6.12 4.99 8.26
N LEU A 28 5.23 4.48 9.12
CA LEU A 28 5.27 4.73 10.56
C LEU A 28 6.49 4.10 11.25
N MET A 29 6.93 2.92 10.81
CA MET A 29 8.06 2.22 11.40
C MET A 29 9.36 3.04 11.36
N PRO A 30 9.79 3.67 10.25
CA PRO A 30 10.96 4.54 10.22
C PRO A 30 10.90 5.76 11.14
N ALA A 31 9.70 6.22 11.54
CA ALA A 31 9.57 7.32 12.49
C ALA A 31 10.19 7.02 13.85
N THR A 32 10.38 5.74 14.21
CA THR A 32 11.12 5.36 15.44
C THR A 32 12.55 5.90 15.43
N LEU A 33 13.15 6.11 14.26
CA LEU A 33 14.51 6.65 14.14
C LEU A 33 14.61 8.13 14.51
N LEU A 34 13.49 8.85 14.63
CA LEU A 34 13.43 10.27 14.96
C LEU A 34 13.51 10.57 16.46
N SER A 35 13.39 9.56 17.31
CA SER A 35 13.39 9.72 18.77
C SER A 35 14.22 8.64 19.46
N ASP A 36 14.74 8.94 20.65
CA ASP A 36 15.36 7.98 21.57
C ASP A 36 14.36 7.29 22.49
N GLU A 37 13.08 7.71 22.46
CA GLU A 37 12.00 7.13 23.23
C GLU A 37 11.18 6.11 22.39
N PRO A 38 10.50 5.14 23.03
CA PRO A 38 9.78 4.09 22.33
C PRO A 38 8.60 4.57 21.51
N LEU A 39 8.47 4.06 20.25
CA LEU A 39 7.27 4.15 19.43
C LEU A 39 6.58 2.79 19.40
N THR A 40 5.32 2.74 19.82
CA THR A 40 4.50 1.53 19.75
C THR A 40 3.40 1.69 18.71
N LEU A 41 3.38 0.81 17.73
CA LEU A 41 2.32 0.73 16.73
C LEU A 41 1.38 -0.43 17.08
N THR A 42 0.08 -0.14 17.16
CA THR A 42 -0.97 -1.15 17.30
C THR A 42 -1.68 -1.34 15.96
N ASN A 43 -2.46 -2.40 15.80
CA ASN A 43 -3.10 -2.75 14.53
C ASN A 43 -2.09 -2.92 13.37
N ALA A 44 -0.89 -3.37 13.66
CA ALA A 44 0.11 -3.64 12.63
C ALA A 44 -0.26 -4.90 11.83
N PRO A 45 -0.12 -4.91 10.49
CA PRO A 45 -0.40 -6.10 9.70
C PRO A 45 0.76 -7.11 9.77
N ARG A 46 0.44 -8.40 9.68
CA ARG A 46 1.42 -9.50 9.73
C ARG A 46 1.89 -9.89 8.32
N LEU A 47 2.78 -9.10 7.75
CA LEU A 47 3.22 -9.22 6.36
C LEU A 47 4.73 -9.40 6.25
N SER A 48 5.20 -10.00 5.15
CA SER A 48 6.63 -10.18 4.89
C SER A 48 7.38 -8.86 4.73
N ASP A 49 6.74 -7.82 4.17
CA ASP A 49 7.35 -6.49 4.05
C ASP A 49 7.57 -5.84 5.43
N ILE A 50 6.69 -6.07 6.42
CA ILE A 50 6.86 -5.61 7.80
C ILE A 50 8.08 -6.28 8.45
N LYS A 51 8.27 -7.58 8.23
CA LYS A 51 9.46 -8.30 8.70
C LYS A 51 10.74 -7.76 8.06
N THR A 52 10.69 -7.39 6.78
CA THR A 52 11.83 -6.79 6.07
C THR A 52 12.18 -5.41 6.64
N MET A 53 11.17 -4.56 6.92
CA MET A 53 11.40 -3.27 7.58
C MET A 53 11.95 -3.45 9.00
N THR A 54 11.43 -4.41 9.75
CA THR A 54 11.97 -4.77 11.08
C THR A 54 13.46 -5.10 11.01
N ALA A 55 13.86 -5.98 10.07
CA ALA A 55 15.26 -6.33 9.87
C ALA A 55 16.13 -5.11 9.49
N LEU A 56 15.59 -4.22 8.65
CA LEU A 56 16.28 -2.98 8.29
C LEU A 56 16.50 -2.08 9.50
N LEU A 57 15.45 -1.81 10.29
CA LEU A 57 15.58 -0.97 11.49
C LEU A 57 16.53 -1.57 12.52
N GLN A 58 16.49 -2.89 12.71
CA GLN A 58 17.43 -3.59 13.58
C GLN A 58 18.88 -3.48 13.09
N SER A 59 19.14 -3.52 11.78
CA SER A 59 20.47 -3.33 11.21
C SER A 59 21.01 -1.92 11.42
N LEU A 60 20.13 -0.93 11.63
CA LEU A 60 20.49 0.45 11.96
C LEU A 60 20.66 0.71 13.47
N GLY A 61 20.38 -0.29 14.32
CA GLY A 61 20.52 -0.19 15.78
C GLY A 61 19.20 -0.04 16.54
N ALA A 62 18.04 -0.10 15.87
CA ALA A 62 16.77 -0.08 16.57
C ALA A 62 16.44 -1.45 17.18
N GLU A 63 15.82 -1.44 18.35
CA GLU A 63 15.20 -2.61 18.96
C GLU A 63 13.75 -2.71 18.51
N VAL A 64 13.33 -3.86 18.02
CA VAL A 64 11.95 -4.11 17.59
C VAL A 64 11.43 -5.37 18.26
N THR A 65 10.38 -5.23 19.05
CA THR A 65 9.68 -6.32 19.71
C THR A 65 8.27 -6.47 19.13
N THR A 66 7.93 -7.68 18.75
CA THR A 66 6.62 -8.02 18.19
C THR A 66 5.77 -8.68 19.27
N LEU A 67 4.59 -8.12 19.54
CA LEU A 67 3.66 -8.57 20.56
C LEU A 67 2.30 -8.89 19.93
N GLN A 68 1.43 -9.58 20.69
CA GLN A 68 0.07 -9.93 20.28
C GLN A 68 0.02 -10.59 18.89
N ASP A 69 0.83 -11.63 18.71
CA ASP A 69 0.93 -12.39 17.46
C ASP A 69 1.25 -11.51 16.23
N GLY A 70 2.00 -10.41 16.44
CA GLY A 70 2.46 -9.52 15.37
C GLY A 70 1.61 -8.29 15.11
N GLN A 71 0.51 -8.11 15.85
CA GLN A 71 -0.37 -6.95 15.71
C GLN A 71 0.13 -5.71 16.45
N VAL A 72 1.13 -5.86 17.32
CA VAL A 72 1.74 -4.74 18.04
C VAL A 72 3.25 -4.78 17.81
N LEU A 73 3.81 -3.64 17.39
CA LEU A 73 5.24 -3.43 17.20
C LEU A 73 5.71 -2.39 18.23
N ALA A 74 6.50 -2.81 19.21
CA ALA A 74 7.17 -1.90 20.13
C ALA A 74 8.61 -1.69 19.63
N MET A 75 8.95 -0.47 19.31
CA MET A 75 10.23 -0.11 18.68
C MET A 75 10.91 0.99 19.48
N SER A 76 12.21 0.91 19.63
CA SER A 76 13.04 1.96 20.25
C SER A 76 14.37 2.11 19.51
N SER A 77 14.86 3.33 19.45
CA SER A 77 16.12 3.65 18.80
C SER A 77 16.91 4.65 19.66
N HIS A 78 17.48 4.15 20.75
CA HIS A 78 18.26 5.00 21.66
C HIS A 78 19.46 5.64 20.97
N ARG A 79 20.09 4.89 20.05
CA ARG A 79 21.23 5.32 19.27
C ARG A 79 21.22 4.61 17.92
N LEU A 80 21.64 5.30 16.86
CA LEU A 80 21.91 4.66 15.58
C LEU A 80 23.36 4.14 15.61
N ASP A 81 23.51 2.82 15.64
CA ASP A 81 24.82 2.18 15.64
C ASP A 81 25.42 2.07 14.25
N ASN A 82 24.55 2.13 13.23
CA ASN A 82 24.90 2.04 11.83
C ASN A 82 24.06 3.04 11.00
N HIS A 83 24.68 3.74 10.08
CA HIS A 83 24.04 4.71 9.20
C HIS A 83 23.94 4.20 7.74
N VAL A 84 24.16 2.90 7.52
CA VAL A 84 24.15 2.27 6.20
C VAL A 84 22.96 1.33 6.08
N ALA A 85 22.00 1.68 5.22
CA ALA A 85 20.94 0.79 4.77
C ALA A 85 21.44 -0.02 3.56
N ASP A 86 21.80 -1.27 3.80
CA ASP A 86 22.51 -2.14 2.87
C ASP A 86 21.65 -2.63 1.70
N TYR A 87 22.28 -2.81 0.53
CA TYR A 87 21.66 -3.29 -0.70
C TYR A 87 20.86 -4.58 -0.52
N ASP A 88 21.39 -5.55 0.22
CA ASP A 88 20.74 -6.87 0.36
C ASP A 88 19.39 -6.82 1.08
N ILE A 89 19.15 -5.82 1.90
CA ILE A 89 17.85 -5.57 2.52
C ILE A 89 17.00 -4.65 1.64
N VAL A 90 17.58 -3.53 1.19
CA VAL A 90 16.87 -2.49 0.42
C VAL A 90 16.31 -3.02 -0.89
N ARG A 91 17.03 -3.90 -1.60
CA ARG A 91 16.57 -4.49 -2.87
C ARG A 91 15.28 -5.31 -2.75
N LYS A 92 14.96 -5.80 -1.56
CA LYS A 92 13.76 -6.62 -1.30
C LYS A 92 12.49 -5.78 -1.15
N MET A 93 12.64 -4.52 -0.74
CA MET A 93 11.50 -3.67 -0.40
C MET A 93 11.82 -2.20 -0.69
N ARG A 94 11.08 -1.62 -1.63
CA ARG A 94 11.31 -0.23 -2.05
C ARG A 94 11.11 0.78 -0.92
N ALA A 95 10.17 0.54 0.01
CA ALA A 95 9.91 1.40 1.17
C ALA A 95 11.13 1.59 2.08
N SER A 96 12.18 0.79 1.90
CA SER A 96 13.46 0.95 2.62
C SER A 96 14.10 2.33 2.46
N ILE A 97 13.79 3.06 1.36
CA ILE A 97 14.25 4.44 1.17
C ILE A 97 13.72 5.41 2.22
N LEU A 98 12.64 5.06 2.93
CA LEU A 98 12.01 5.91 3.94
C LEU A 98 12.83 6.08 5.21
N VAL A 99 13.91 5.32 5.40
CA VAL A 99 14.84 5.54 6.52
C VAL A 99 15.79 6.73 6.28
N LEU A 100 15.91 7.19 5.02
CA LEU A 100 16.85 8.25 4.62
C LEU A 100 16.56 9.57 5.33
N GLY A 101 15.31 10.05 5.28
CA GLY A 101 14.90 11.31 5.92
C GLY A 101 15.09 11.30 7.44
N PRO A 102 14.55 10.31 8.16
CA PRO A 102 14.73 10.20 9.60
C PRO A 102 16.18 10.13 10.07
N MET A 103 17.03 9.32 9.44
CA MET A 103 18.45 9.24 9.80
C MET A 103 19.16 10.58 9.57
N LEU A 104 18.91 11.20 8.43
CA LEU A 104 19.52 12.49 8.09
C LEU A 104 19.05 13.60 9.03
N ALA A 105 17.78 13.61 9.40
CA ALA A 105 17.21 14.61 10.31
C ALA A 105 17.76 14.48 11.73
N ARG A 106 17.94 13.25 12.20
CA ARG A 106 18.41 12.98 13.56
C ARG A 106 19.93 13.18 13.72
N ASP A 107 20.73 12.52 12.86
CA ASP A 107 22.16 12.42 13.02
C ASP A 107 22.95 13.20 11.95
N GLY A 108 22.28 13.85 11.00
CA GLY A 108 22.90 14.62 9.94
C GLY A 108 23.70 13.79 8.93
N HIS A 109 23.55 12.46 8.94
CA HIS A 109 24.28 11.55 8.07
C HIS A 109 23.47 10.29 7.79
N ALA A 110 23.44 9.84 6.53
CA ALA A 110 22.82 8.59 6.11
C ALA A 110 23.47 8.07 4.82
N VAL A 111 23.57 6.75 4.69
CA VAL A 111 23.98 6.07 3.46
C VAL A 111 22.91 5.02 3.15
N VAL A 112 22.17 5.19 2.06
CA VAL A 112 21.06 4.30 1.72
C VAL A 112 21.25 3.77 0.32
N SER A 113 21.21 2.44 0.16
CA SER A 113 21.23 1.83 -1.17
C SER A 113 20.06 2.31 -2.00
N LEU A 114 20.28 2.53 -3.30
CA LEU A 114 19.18 2.75 -4.22
C LEU A 114 18.31 1.49 -4.29
N PRO A 115 16.99 1.63 -4.20
CA PRO A 115 16.09 0.48 -4.37
C PRO A 115 16.18 -0.03 -5.80
N GLY A 116 16.11 -1.35 -5.96
CA GLY A 116 16.06 -1.98 -7.28
C GLY A 116 14.83 -1.55 -8.10
N GLY A 117 14.81 -1.90 -9.39
CA GLY A 117 13.68 -1.66 -10.28
C GLY A 117 12.40 -2.33 -9.79
N CYS A 118 11.26 -1.82 -10.24
CA CYS A 118 9.94 -2.37 -9.94
C CYS A 118 9.30 -2.91 -11.23
N ALA A 119 8.60 -4.05 -11.13
CA ALA A 119 7.93 -4.66 -12.28
C ALA A 119 6.84 -3.76 -12.90
N ILE A 120 6.22 -2.89 -12.10
CA ILE A 120 5.11 -2.01 -12.53
C ILE A 120 5.54 -0.69 -13.17
N GLY A 121 6.85 -0.40 -13.28
CA GLY A 121 7.35 0.80 -13.95
C GLY A 121 8.58 1.43 -13.31
N ALA A 122 9.12 2.44 -13.96
CA ALA A 122 10.20 3.25 -13.43
C ALA A 122 9.70 4.08 -12.23
N ARG A 123 10.38 3.95 -11.11
CA ARG A 123 10.03 4.65 -9.86
C ARG A 123 11.28 5.27 -9.27
N PRO A 124 11.82 6.33 -9.88
CA PRO A 124 13.03 6.98 -9.42
C PRO A 124 12.85 7.56 -8.01
N VAL A 125 13.95 7.74 -7.29
CA VAL A 125 13.97 8.34 -5.95
C VAL A 125 14.32 9.83 -5.99
N ASP A 126 14.37 10.41 -7.17
CA ASP A 126 14.79 11.81 -7.40
C ASP A 126 13.97 12.82 -6.61
N LEU A 127 12.66 12.61 -6.44
CA LEU A 127 11.80 13.50 -5.66
C LEU A 127 12.12 13.43 -4.15
N HIS A 128 12.51 12.27 -3.64
CA HIS A 128 13.01 12.14 -2.26
C HIS A 128 14.28 12.96 -2.08
N LEU A 129 15.21 12.85 -3.04
CA LEU A 129 16.49 13.52 -2.98
C LEU A 129 16.34 15.05 -3.10
N LYS A 130 15.56 15.52 -4.07
CA LYS A 130 15.26 16.96 -4.25
C LYS A 130 14.59 17.57 -3.02
N ALA A 131 13.71 16.85 -2.35
CA ALA A 131 13.09 17.34 -1.12
C ALA A 131 14.13 17.53 0.00
N LEU A 132 15.05 16.60 0.17
CA LEU A 132 16.11 16.70 1.17
C LEU A 132 17.14 17.78 0.81
N GLU A 133 17.50 17.93 -0.47
CA GLU A 133 18.36 19.03 -0.96
C GLU A 133 17.72 20.41 -0.71
N ALA A 134 16.41 20.55 -0.91
CA ALA A 134 15.67 21.77 -0.60
C ALA A 134 15.72 22.13 0.90
N MET A 135 15.92 21.14 1.78
CA MET A 135 16.14 21.31 3.21
C MET A 135 17.63 21.40 3.59
N GLY A 136 18.52 21.59 2.61
CA GLY A 136 19.95 21.82 2.82
C GLY A 136 20.80 20.56 2.97
N ALA A 137 20.31 19.40 2.55
CA ALA A 137 21.12 18.18 2.49
C ALA A 137 22.12 18.24 1.32
N GLU A 138 23.32 17.74 1.56
CA GLU A 138 24.33 17.47 0.55
C GLU A 138 24.23 15.99 0.18
N LEU A 139 23.98 15.70 -1.12
CA LEU A 139 23.74 14.35 -1.61
C LEU A 139 24.77 13.97 -2.68
N GLU A 140 25.30 12.78 -2.57
CA GLU A 140 26.19 12.17 -3.56
C GLU A 140 25.70 10.77 -3.90
N LEU A 141 25.56 10.48 -5.20
CA LEU A 141 25.28 9.13 -5.68
C LEU A 141 26.60 8.43 -6.00
N LYS A 142 26.94 7.39 -5.23
CA LYS A 142 28.19 6.65 -5.38
C LYS A 142 27.97 5.17 -5.18
N GLU A 143 28.46 4.35 -6.12
CA GLU A 143 28.41 2.88 -6.05
C GLU A 143 27.03 2.29 -5.79
N GLY A 144 25.96 2.94 -6.29
CA GLY A 144 24.58 2.52 -6.10
C GLY A 144 23.97 2.94 -4.75
N TYR A 145 24.64 3.80 -4.01
CA TYR A 145 24.16 4.36 -2.74
C TYR A 145 23.96 5.87 -2.82
N VAL A 146 22.98 6.34 -2.08
CA VAL A 146 22.82 7.76 -1.72
C VAL A 146 23.63 8.03 -0.47
N HIS A 147 24.67 8.84 -0.57
CA HIS A 147 25.40 9.38 0.56
C HIS A 147 24.84 10.75 0.89
N ALA A 148 24.18 10.88 2.04
CA ALA A 148 23.52 12.10 2.46
C ALA A 148 24.19 12.69 3.70
N LYS A 149 24.39 14.00 3.71
CA LYS A 149 24.92 14.78 4.84
C LYS A 149 24.13 16.05 5.02
N ALA A 150 23.94 16.46 6.25
CA ALA A 150 23.36 17.74 6.63
C ALA A 150 24.22 18.40 7.72
N PRO A 151 25.38 19.00 7.35
CA PRO A 151 26.26 19.66 8.31
C PRO A 151 25.50 20.76 9.08
N GLY A 152 25.41 20.62 10.39
CA GLY A 152 24.64 21.53 11.23
C GLY A 152 23.13 21.29 11.25
N GLY A 153 22.65 20.16 10.70
CA GLY A 153 21.26 19.73 10.65
C GLY A 153 20.50 20.28 9.44
N LEU A 154 19.34 19.67 9.17
CA LEU A 154 18.43 20.14 8.12
C LEU A 154 17.84 21.51 8.47
N LYS A 155 17.47 22.27 7.46
CA LYS A 155 16.88 23.62 7.57
C LYS A 155 15.51 23.63 6.89
N GLY A 156 14.56 24.30 7.51
CA GLY A 156 13.26 24.55 6.92
C GLY A 156 13.38 25.32 5.58
N GLY A 157 12.41 25.10 4.73
CA GLY A 157 12.36 25.71 3.40
C GLY A 157 11.10 25.31 2.65
N VAL A 158 10.98 25.72 1.40
CA VAL A 158 9.88 25.31 0.53
C VAL A 158 10.34 24.12 -0.31
N VAL A 159 9.57 23.05 -0.25
CA VAL A 159 9.74 21.85 -1.06
C VAL A 159 8.58 21.78 -2.05
N ASP A 160 8.86 21.99 -3.33
CA ASP A 160 7.86 21.89 -4.40
C ASP A 160 7.96 20.54 -5.10
N PHE A 161 6.88 19.75 -5.05
CA PHE A 161 6.76 18.49 -5.78
C PHE A 161 6.10 18.74 -7.15
N PRO A 162 6.83 18.60 -8.26
CA PRO A 162 6.26 18.78 -9.60
C PRO A 162 5.26 17.67 -9.97
N LEU A 163 5.37 16.54 -9.31
CA LEU A 163 4.46 15.40 -9.41
C LEU A 163 4.17 14.88 -8.00
N VAL A 164 2.93 14.44 -7.77
CA VAL A 164 2.54 13.83 -6.50
C VAL A 164 3.34 12.54 -6.29
N SER A 165 4.04 12.47 -5.17
CA SER A 165 4.79 11.30 -4.74
C SER A 165 4.53 11.01 -3.27
N VAL A 166 3.88 9.90 -3.00
CA VAL A 166 3.57 9.46 -1.61
C VAL A 166 4.86 9.29 -0.83
N GLY A 167 5.78 8.46 -1.30
CA GLY A 167 7.03 8.18 -0.59
C GLY A 167 7.92 9.41 -0.40
N ALA A 168 8.00 10.31 -1.38
CA ALA A 168 8.78 11.53 -1.23
C ALA A 168 8.13 12.49 -0.20
N THR A 169 6.80 12.58 -0.19
CA THR A 169 6.06 13.35 0.83
C THR A 169 6.30 12.78 2.22
N GLU A 170 6.23 11.45 2.39
CA GLU A 170 6.49 10.76 3.66
C GLU A 170 7.90 11.03 4.18
N ASN A 171 8.88 10.88 3.32
CA ASN A 171 10.30 11.08 3.66
C ASN A 171 10.59 12.53 4.05
N ALA A 172 10.07 13.50 3.26
CA ALA A 172 10.20 14.92 3.54
C ALA A 172 9.47 15.34 4.82
N LEU A 173 8.27 14.80 5.06
CA LEU A 173 7.47 15.07 6.25
C LEU A 173 8.21 14.63 7.52
N MET A 174 8.75 13.41 7.54
CA MET A 174 9.56 12.93 8.66
C MET A 174 10.83 13.77 8.87
N ALA A 175 11.56 14.06 7.80
CA ALA A 175 12.78 14.85 7.87
C ALA A 175 12.53 16.27 8.39
N ALA A 176 11.42 16.89 8.00
CA ALA A 176 11.07 18.26 8.36
C ALA A 176 10.77 18.44 9.86
N THR A 177 10.37 17.35 10.57
CA THR A 177 10.03 17.44 12.00
C THR A 177 11.18 17.92 12.88
N LEU A 178 12.42 17.62 12.51
CA LEU A 178 13.63 18.01 13.23
C LEU A 178 14.46 19.08 12.48
N ALA A 179 13.98 19.58 11.33
CA ALA A 179 14.65 20.64 10.59
C ALA A 179 14.52 21.99 11.31
N LYS A 180 15.54 22.83 11.23
CA LYS A 180 15.54 24.15 11.88
C LYS A 180 14.63 25.12 11.13
N GLY A 181 13.58 25.60 11.77
CA GLY A 181 12.61 26.53 11.19
C GLY A 181 11.41 25.84 10.56
N THR A 182 10.72 26.53 9.67
CA THR A 182 9.47 26.06 9.03
C THR A 182 9.75 25.44 7.68
N THR A 183 9.18 24.27 7.41
CA THR A 183 9.17 23.63 6.09
C THR A 183 7.75 23.65 5.53
N VAL A 184 7.62 24.00 4.24
CA VAL A 184 6.34 23.94 3.51
C VAL A 184 6.48 22.97 2.36
N LEU A 185 5.71 21.88 2.38
CA LEU A 185 5.62 20.91 1.30
C LEU A 185 4.47 21.31 0.37
N ARG A 186 4.74 21.62 -0.90
CA ARG A 186 3.75 21.96 -1.93
C ARG A 186 3.64 20.84 -2.96
N GLY A 187 2.45 20.58 -3.45
CA GLY A 187 2.18 19.43 -4.30
C GLY A 187 2.29 18.11 -3.52
N ALA A 188 2.11 18.15 -2.22
CA ALA A 188 2.17 16.99 -1.32
C ALA A 188 1.11 15.94 -1.67
N ALA A 189 1.42 14.68 -1.39
CA ALA A 189 0.47 13.59 -1.44
C ALA A 189 -0.59 13.76 -0.34
N ARG A 190 -1.83 13.33 -0.64
CA ARG A 190 -3.01 13.55 0.21
C ARG A 190 -3.57 12.26 0.78
N GLU A 191 -2.92 11.14 0.49
CA GLU A 191 -3.35 9.80 0.86
C GLU A 191 -3.58 9.67 2.38
N PRO A 192 -4.55 8.84 2.80
CA PRO A 192 -4.81 8.56 4.22
C PRO A 192 -3.56 8.14 5.01
N GLU A 193 -2.61 7.49 4.36
CA GLU A 193 -1.33 7.09 4.93
C GLU A 193 -0.45 8.29 5.32
N ILE A 194 -0.54 9.40 4.57
CA ILE A 194 0.14 10.67 4.90
C ILE A 194 -0.50 11.31 6.13
N VAL A 195 -1.83 11.30 6.18
CA VAL A 195 -2.60 11.81 7.34
C VAL A 195 -2.27 10.99 8.60
N ASP A 196 -2.20 9.67 8.45
CA ASP A 196 -1.86 8.76 9.55
C ASP A 196 -0.44 9.00 10.08
N LEU A 197 0.54 9.20 9.18
CA LEU A 197 1.90 9.59 9.55
C LEU A 197 1.93 10.93 10.31
N ALA A 198 1.24 11.95 9.81
CA ALA A 198 1.19 13.26 10.46
C ALA A 198 0.58 13.16 11.87
N HIS A 199 -0.48 12.36 12.05
CA HIS A 199 -1.09 12.12 13.36
C HIS A 199 -0.14 11.40 14.32
N CYS A 200 0.61 10.41 13.83
CA CYS A 200 1.64 9.72 14.62
C CYS A 200 2.76 10.69 15.05
N LEU A 201 3.29 11.46 14.12
CA LEU A 201 4.36 12.44 14.40
C LEU A 201 3.89 13.53 15.38
N ARG A 202 2.64 14.01 15.30
CA ARG A 202 2.08 14.92 16.32
C ARG A 202 2.03 14.28 17.71
N LYS A 203 1.63 13.00 17.80
CA LYS A 203 1.71 12.27 19.08
C LYS A 203 3.12 12.15 19.61
N MET A 204 4.12 12.19 18.73
CA MET A 204 5.53 12.23 19.09
C MET A 204 6.03 13.66 19.42
N GLY A 205 5.18 14.68 19.30
CA GLY A 205 5.52 16.07 19.61
C GLY A 205 5.83 16.97 18.41
N ALA A 206 5.61 16.50 17.17
CA ALA A 206 5.76 17.32 15.97
C ALA A 206 4.63 18.35 15.82
N GLU A 207 4.97 19.49 15.21
CA GLU A 207 4.04 20.56 14.87
C GLU A 207 3.79 20.53 13.34
N ILE A 208 2.61 20.03 12.93
CA ILE A 208 2.24 19.78 11.52
C ILE A 208 0.84 20.30 11.28
N GLU A 209 0.63 20.99 10.16
CA GLU A 209 -0.67 21.47 9.68
C GLU A 209 -0.83 21.22 8.19
N GLY A 210 -2.07 21.00 7.73
CA GLY A 210 -2.41 20.87 6.32
C GLY A 210 -2.30 19.44 5.76
N GLU A 211 -2.07 18.41 6.57
CA GLU A 211 -2.11 17.01 6.09
C GLU A 211 -3.47 16.68 5.45
N GLY A 212 -3.43 15.86 4.41
CA GLY A 212 -4.60 15.56 3.59
C GLY A 212 -4.92 16.64 2.54
N THR A 213 -4.16 17.73 2.52
CA THR A 213 -4.19 18.75 1.45
C THR A 213 -2.93 18.71 0.60
N SER A 214 -2.88 19.51 -0.47
CA SER A 214 -1.70 19.61 -1.33
C SER A 214 -0.57 20.46 -0.73
N GLU A 215 -0.80 21.13 0.41
CA GLU A 215 0.21 21.92 1.11
C GLU A 215 0.26 21.52 2.58
N ILE A 216 1.43 21.09 3.05
CA ILE A 216 1.67 20.71 4.44
C ILE A 216 2.75 21.61 5.01
N THR A 217 2.48 22.21 6.16
CA THR A 217 3.43 23.06 6.89
C THR A 217 3.91 22.33 8.14
N ILE A 218 5.23 22.28 8.33
CA ILE A 218 5.88 21.62 9.47
C ILE A 218 6.78 22.64 10.16
N GLN A 219 6.55 22.88 11.44
CA GLN A 219 7.48 23.61 12.27
C GLN A 219 8.44 22.61 12.92
N GLY A 220 9.72 22.74 12.63
CA GLY A 220 10.73 21.86 13.20
C GLY A 220 10.86 22.06 14.70
N VAL A 221 11.07 20.97 15.43
CA VAL A 221 11.25 20.93 16.88
C VAL A 221 12.63 20.39 17.24
N ASP A 222 13.12 20.69 18.45
CA ASP A 222 14.46 20.26 18.88
C ASP A 222 14.53 18.75 19.11
N ARG A 223 13.42 18.12 19.53
CA ARG A 223 13.33 16.68 19.79
C ARG A 223 11.90 16.18 19.69
N LEU A 224 11.76 14.92 19.33
CA LEU A 224 10.52 14.16 19.44
C LEU A 224 10.60 13.21 20.63
N HIS A 225 9.46 12.70 21.07
CA HIS A 225 9.31 11.76 22.18
C HIS A 225 8.58 10.49 21.75
N GLY A 226 8.48 9.51 22.65
CA GLY A 226 7.75 8.26 22.41
C GLY A 226 6.24 8.47 22.27
N ALA A 227 5.60 7.52 21.57
CA ALA A 227 4.15 7.54 21.38
C ALA A 227 3.59 6.12 21.19
N THR A 228 2.26 6.00 21.34
CA THR A 228 1.50 4.84 20.90
C THR A 228 0.50 5.27 19.83
N HIS A 229 0.51 4.59 18.68
CA HIS A 229 -0.32 4.96 17.55
C HIS A 229 -0.95 3.72 16.89
N PRO A 230 -2.27 3.70 16.64
CA PRO A 230 -2.91 2.65 15.85
C PRO A 230 -2.67 2.91 14.36
N VAL A 231 -2.20 1.90 13.64
CA VAL A 231 -2.09 1.97 12.17
C VAL A 231 -3.51 2.06 11.57
N VAL A 232 -3.73 2.98 10.65
CA VAL A 232 -5.00 3.15 9.94
C VAL A 232 -5.40 1.86 9.21
N THR A 233 -6.70 1.60 9.07
CA THR A 233 -7.24 0.46 8.31
C THR A 233 -6.71 0.46 6.87
N ASP A 234 -6.32 -0.71 6.36
CA ASP A 234 -5.82 -0.86 4.99
C ASP A 234 -6.96 -0.69 3.97
N ARG A 235 -7.02 0.47 3.33
CA ARG A 235 -8.03 0.78 2.30
C ARG A 235 -7.90 -0.10 1.06
N ILE A 236 -6.71 -0.61 0.76
CA ILE A 236 -6.50 -1.47 -0.42
C ILE A 236 -6.95 -2.91 -0.12
N GLU A 237 -6.65 -3.42 1.07
CA GLU A 237 -7.22 -4.68 1.54
C GLU A 237 -8.75 -4.58 1.62
N LEU A 238 -9.29 -3.48 2.18
CA LEU A 238 -10.71 -3.18 2.23
C LEU A 238 -11.36 -3.27 0.85
N GLY A 239 -10.88 -2.46 -0.11
CA GLY A 239 -11.43 -2.46 -1.48
C GLY A 239 -11.33 -3.82 -2.17
N THR A 240 -10.26 -4.57 -1.91
CA THR A 240 -10.09 -5.93 -2.44
C THR A 240 -11.17 -6.87 -1.91
N PHE A 241 -11.43 -6.88 -0.59
CA PHE A 241 -12.46 -7.74 -0.02
C PHE A 241 -13.89 -7.27 -0.33
N MET A 242 -14.11 -5.98 -0.55
CA MET A 242 -15.38 -5.46 -1.08
C MET A 242 -15.72 -6.02 -2.47
N LEU A 243 -14.69 -6.31 -3.28
CA LEU A 243 -14.88 -6.91 -4.62
C LEU A 243 -15.25 -8.39 -4.56
N ALA A 244 -14.98 -9.12 -3.47
CA ALA A 244 -15.33 -10.53 -3.37
C ALA A 244 -16.85 -10.77 -3.48
N PRO A 245 -17.74 -10.16 -2.68
CA PRO A 245 -19.18 -10.26 -2.90
C PRO A 245 -19.65 -9.55 -4.18
N ALA A 246 -18.95 -8.53 -4.65
CA ALA A 246 -19.27 -7.88 -5.91
C ALA A 246 -19.13 -8.83 -7.11
N ILE A 247 -18.09 -9.67 -7.14
CA ILE A 247 -17.83 -10.62 -8.24
C ILE A 247 -18.60 -11.93 -8.10
N CYS A 248 -18.78 -12.44 -6.86
CA CYS A 248 -19.44 -13.72 -6.59
C CYS A 248 -20.94 -13.59 -6.31
N GLY A 249 -21.40 -12.42 -5.90
CA GLY A 249 -22.71 -12.22 -5.26
C GLY A 249 -22.66 -12.44 -3.76
N GLY A 250 -23.75 -12.11 -3.09
CA GLY A 250 -23.90 -12.26 -1.64
C GLY A 250 -23.73 -10.97 -0.88
N GLU A 251 -23.42 -11.09 0.40
CA GLU A 251 -23.30 -9.99 1.35
C GLU A 251 -22.12 -10.21 2.30
N VAL A 252 -21.18 -9.29 2.32
CA VAL A 252 -20.02 -9.35 3.22
C VAL A 252 -19.87 -8.01 3.94
N GLU A 253 -19.69 -8.05 5.25
CA GLU A 253 -19.35 -6.89 6.06
C GLU A 253 -17.85 -6.84 6.31
N CYS A 254 -17.21 -5.77 5.84
CA CYS A 254 -15.78 -5.50 6.03
C CYS A 254 -15.59 -4.71 7.33
N LEU A 255 -15.18 -5.38 8.41
CA LEU A 255 -15.02 -4.79 9.72
C LEU A 255 -13.87 -3.77 9.76
N GLY A 256 -14.12 -2.59 10.33
CA GLY A 256 -13.17 -1.48 10.36
C GLY A 256 -13.07 -0.69 9.06
N GLY A 257 -13.86 -1.04 8.04
CA GLY A 257 -13.95 -0.30 6.78
C GLY A 257 -14.61 1.06 6.96
N ARG A 258 -14.17 2.06 6.16
CA ARG A 258 -14.71 3.43 6.16
C ARG A 258 -14.78 3.94 4.72
N ILE A 259 -15.87 4.61 4.37
CA ILE A 259 -16.09 5.15 3.00
C ILE A 259 -15.07 6.25 2.67
N ASP A 260 -14.75 7.13 3.62
CA ASP A 260 -13.83 8.26 3.42
C ASP A 260 -12.41 7.84 2.98
N LEU A 261 -12.04 6.57 3.21
CA LEU A 261 -10.78 6.02 2.72
C LEU A 261 -10.80 5.66 1.22
N LEU A 262 -11.99 5.47 0.61
CA LEU A 262 -12.18 4.91 -0.74
C LEU A 262 -13.40 5.49 -1.49
N GLU A 263 -13.73 6.77 -1.34
CA GLU A 263 -14.93 7.37 -1.94
C GLU A 263 -15.05 7.08 -3.44
N ALA A 264 -14.03 7.43 -4.23
CA ALA A 264 -14.03 7.22 -5.68
C ALA A 264 -14.20 5.74 -6.09
N PHE A 265 -13.70 4.81 -5.28
CA PHE A 265 -13.89 3.37 -5.50
C PHE A 265 -15.32 2.94 -5.18
N CYS A 266 -15.91 3.41 -4.08
CA CYS A 266 -17.29 3.13 -3.69
C CYS A 266 -18.29 3.67 -4.72
N GLU A 267 -18.04 4.86 -5.28
CA GLU A 267 -18.84 5.42 -6.40
C GLU A 267 -18.84 4.50 -7.63
N LYS A 268 -17.69 3.89 -7.97
CA LYS A 268 -17.60 2.92 -9.07
C LYS A 268 -18.35 1.62 -8.78
N LEU A 269 -18.34 1.15 -7.54
CA LEU A 269 -19.13 -0.01 -7.12
C LEU A 269 -20.63 0.27 -7.22
N ASP A 270 -21.09 1.42 -6.74
CA ASP A 270 -22.49 1.82 -6.85
C ASP A 270 -22.93 1.93 -8.31
N ALA A 271 -22.13 2.61 -9.15
CA ALA A 271 -22.37 2.68 -10.60
C ALA A 271 -22.43 1.30 -11.27
N ALA A 272 -21.65 0.33 -10.80
CA ALA A 272 -21.68 -1.05 -11.26
C ALA A 272 -22.90 -1.84 -10.73
N GLY A 273 -23.66 -1.30 -9.78
CA GLY A 273 -24.84 -1.95 -9.18
C GLY A 273 -24.53 -2.78 -7.94
N VAL A 274 -23.48 -2.46 -7.23
CA VAL A 274 -23.10 -3.07 -5.95
C VAL A 274 -23.39 -2.08 -4.83
N SER A 275 -24.24 -2.49 -3.85
CA SER A 275 -24.55 -1.65 -2.69
C SER A 275 -23.39 -1.65 -1.69
N VAL A 276 -23.02 -0.45 -1.21
CA VAL A 276 -22.08 -0.26 -0.12
C VAL A 276 -22.76 0.59 0.94
N GLU A 277 -22.91 0.05 2.14
CA GLU A 277 -23.60 0.68 3.26
C GLU A 277 -22.70 0.75 4.47
N GLU A 278 -22.64 1.92 5.14
CA GLU A 278 -21.95 2.05 6.42
C GLU A 278 -22.73 1.36 7.54
N THR A 279 -22.00 0.67 8.42
CA THR A 279 -22.55 0.04 9.63
C THR A 279 -21.76 0.52 10.85
N GLU A 280 -22.20 0.16 12.05
CA GLU A 280 -21.43 0.44 13.27
C GLU A 280 -20.07 -0.24 13.29
N ALA A 281 -19.93 -1.38 12.59
CA ALA A 281 -18.71 -2.19 12.58
C ALA A 281 -17.79 -1.92 11.36
N GLY A 282 -18.32 -1.34 10.28
CA GLY A 282 -17.55 -1.11 9.06
C GLY A 282 -18.39 -0.85 7.82
N LEU A 283 -18.11 -1.54 6.73
CA LEU A 283 -18.82 -1.41 5.45
C LEU A 283 -19.46 -2.75 5.04
N LYS A 284 -20.75 -2.72 4.83
CA LYS A 284 -21.49 -3.86 4.29
C LYS A 284 -21.63 -3.72 2.77
N VAL A 285 -21.17 -4.74 2.05
CA VAL A 285 -21.19 -4.78 0.58
C VAL A 285 -22.12 -5.90 0.14
N THR A 286 -23.08 -5.54 -0.73
CA THR A 286 -24.13 -6.47 -1.17
C THR A 286 -24.28 -6.45 -2.68
N ARG A 287 -24.26 -7.64 -3.30
CA ARG A 287 -24.74 -7.87 -4.65
C ARG A 287 -25.75 -9.02 -4.66
N LYS A 288 -27.03 -8.71 -4.77
CA LYS A 288 -28.11 -9.72 -4.61
C LYS A 288 -28.37 -10.52 -5.87
N ASN A 289 -28.47 -9.88 -7.03
CA ASN A 289 -28.90 -10.52 -8.28
C ASN A 289 -28.20 -9.98 -9.52
N GLY A 290 -28.07 -10.84 -10.52
CA GLY A 290 -27.56 -10.47 -11.83
C GLY A 290 -26.03 -10.22 -11.87
N ARG A 291 -25.57 -9.84 -13.04
CA ARG A 291 -24.20 -9.42 -13.29
C ARG A 291 -24.07 -7.92 -13.04
N VAL A 292 -22.89 -7.48 -12.63
CA VAL A 292 -22.59 -6.05 -12.50
C VAL A 292 -22.59 -5.35 -13.86
N ARG A 293 -22.80 -4.05 -13.87
CA ARG A 293 -22.67 -3.21 -15.07
C ARG A 293 -21.21 -2.83 -15.30
N ALA A 294 -20.83 -2.72 -16.56
CA ALA A 294 -19.54 -2.19 -16.94
C ALA A 294 -19.42 -0.70 -16.53
N VAL A 295 -18.29 -0.33 -15.97
CA VAL A 295 -17.95 1.05 -15.61
C VAL A 295 -16.51 1.37 -16.03
N ASP A 296 -16.30 2.61 -16.46
CA ASP A 296 -14.95 3.09 -16.78
C ASP A 296 -14.19 3.52 -15.53
N VAL A 297 -12.88 3.29 -15.53
CA VAL A 297 -12.00 3.59 -14.42
C VAL A 297 -10.78 4.35 -14.91
N ILE A 298 -10.40 5.41 -14.20
CA ILE A 298 -9.16 6.15 -14.40
C ILE A 298 -8.44 6.15 -13.07
N THR A 299 -7.20 5.64 -13.04
CA THR A 299 -6.39 5.70 -11.82
C THR A 299 -5.80 7.09 -11.63
N GLU A 300 -5.93 7.61 -10.43
CA GLU A 300 -5.45 8.95 -10.07
C GLU A 300 -4.92 8.94 -8.61
N PRO A 301 -4.07 9.92 -8.25
CA PRO A 301 -3.70 10.12 -6.85
C PRO A 301 -4.95 10.34 -5.98
N PHE A 302 -4.86 10.03 -4.70
CA PHE A 302 -5.96 10.26 -3.76
C PHE A 302 -6.44 11.74 -3.80
N PRO A 303 -7.76 12.00 -3.82
CA PRO A 303 -8.88 11.07 -3.56
C PRO A 303 -9.43 10.34 -4.78
N GLY A 304 -8.73 10.33 -5.91
CA GLY A 304 -9.13 9.58 -7.10
C GLY A 304 -9.06 8.07 -6.91
N PHE A 305 -9.41 7.32 -7.97
CA PHE A 305 -9.41 5.87 -7.94
C PHE A 305 -7.98 5.30 -7.76
N PRO A 306 -7.72 4.51 -6.71
CA PRO A 306 -6.38 4.06 -6.40
C PRO A 306 -5.85 3.03 -7.41
N THR A 307 -4.66 3.28 -7.94
CA THR A 307 -3.97 2.34 -8.84
C THR A 307 -3.79 0.95 -8.23
N ASP A 308 -3.70 0.83 -6.91
CA ASP A 308 -3.59 -0.45 -6.18
C ASP A 308 -4.86 -1.30 -6.19
N LEU A 309 -6.01 -0.76 -6.66
CA LEU A 309 -7.27 -1.49 -6.87
C LEU A 309 -7.61 -1.68 -8.36
N GLN A 310 -6.77 -1.22 -9.29
CA GLN A 310 -7.01 -1.34 -10.72
C GLN A 310 -7.13 -2.80 -11.17
N ALA A 311 -6.20 -3.68 -10.78
CA ALA A 311 -6.19 -5.09 -11.18
C ALA A 311 -7.42 -5.84 -10.66
N GLN A 312 -7.83 -5.59 -9.41
CA GLN A 312 -9.00 -6.19 -8.78
C GLN A 312 -10.29 -5.71 -9.46
N MET A 313 -10.37 -4.41 -9.79
CA MET A 313 -11.51 -3.86 -10.53
C MET A 313 -11.59 -4.43 -11.95
N MET A 314 -10.44 -4.66 -12.62
CA MET A 314 -10.40 -5.32 -13.92
C MET A 314 -11.01 -6.73 -13.84
N ALA A 315 -10.68 -7.50 -12.79
CA ALA A 315 -11.26 -8.82 -12.58
C ALA A 315 -12.80 -8.76 -12.47
N LEU A 316 -13.37 -7.77 -11.76
CA LEU A 316 -14.81 -7.55 -11.70
C LEU A 316 -15.38 -7.21 -13.09
N MET A 317 -14.74 -6.30 -13.84
CA MET A 317 -15.19 -5.89 -15.17
C MET A 317 -15.14 -7.02 -16.19
N CYS A 318 -14.28 -8.02 -16.02
CA CYS A 318 -14.28 -9.24 -16.83
C CYS A 318 -15.60 -10.01 -16.78
N THR A 319 -16.40 -9.85 -15.71
CA THR A 319 -17.71 -10.49 -15.54
C THR A 319 -18.90 -9.52 -15.71
N ALA A 320 -18.65 -8.26 -16.00
CA ALA A 320 -19.67 -7.23 -16.13
C ALA A 320 -20.52 -7.39 -17.41
N VAL A 321 -21.68 -6.74 -17.45
CA VAL A 321 -22.46 -6.58 -18.68
C VAL A 321 -22.00 -5.29 -19.36
N GLY A 322 -21.45 -5.42 -20.57
CA GLY A 322 -20.94 -4.29 -21.35
C GLY A 322 -19.42 -4.28 -21.48
N THR A 323 -18.89 -3.13 -21.85
CA THR A 323 -17.46 -2.89 -22.05
C THR A 323 -17.01 -1.75 -21.16
N SER A 324 -15.87 -1.94 -20.49
CA SER A 324 -15.23 -0.96 -19.62
C SER A 324 -13.91 -0.51 -20.21
N ILE A 325 -13.57 0.74 -20.01
CA ILE A 325 -12.25 1.30 -20.32
C ILE A 325 -11.53 1.57 -18.98
N LEU A 326 -10.37 0.95 -18.80
CA LEU A 326 -9.51 1.18 -17.64
C LEU A 326 -8.28 1.93 -18.10
N GLU A 327 -8.10 3.15 -17.62
CA GLU A 327 -6.94 4.00 -17.92
C GLU A 327 -6.02 4.06 -16.69
N GLU A 328 -4.79 3.55 -16.85
CA GLU A 328 -3.76 3.57 -15.81
C GLU A 328 -2.83 4.76 -16.04
N ARG A 329 -2.90 5.76 -15.14
CA ARG A 329 -2.13 7.00 -15.24
C ARG A 329 -0.96 7.09 -14.26
N ILE A 330 -0.84 6.13 -13.34
CA ILE A 330 0.16 6.19 -12.27
C ILE A 330 1.40 5.38 -12.62
N PHE A 331 1.24 4.17 -13.22
CA PHE A 331 2.35 3.30 -13.54
C PHE A 331 2.26 2.72 -14.95
N GLU A 332 3.36 2.76 -15.70
CA GLU A 332 3.41 2.42 -17.13
C GLU A 332 3.15 0.94 -17.42
N ASN A 333 3.57 0.04 -16.52
CA ASN A 333 3.55 -1.41 -16.73
C ASN A 333 2.58 -2.13 -15.78
N ARG A 334 1.37 -1.58 -15.60
CA ARG A 334 0.47 -2.12 -14.57
C ARG A 334 -0.68 -2.99 -15.10
N PHE A 335 -0.52 -3.56 -16.30
CA PHE A 335 -1.48 -4.51 -16.88
C PHE A 335 -0.94 -5.94 -16.99
N MET A 336 0.07 -6.32 -16.23
CA MET A 336 0.69 -7.67 -16.29
C MET A 336 -0.26 -8.81 -15.90
N HIS A 337 -1.35 -8.53 -15.21
CA HIS A 337 -2.41 -9.48 -14.88
C HIS A 337 -3.37 -9.74 -16.03
N ALA A 338 -3.46 -8.86 -17.02
CA ALA A 338 -4.39 -9.00 -18.14
C ALA A 338 -4.17 -10.30 -18.95
N PRO A 339 -2.95 -10.70 -19.35
CA PRO A 339 -2.72 -11.98 -20.00
C PRO A 339 -3.19 -13.19 -19.18
N GLU A 340 -3.04 -13.16 -17.87
CA GLU A 340 -3.46 -14.24 -16.98
C GLU A 340 -4.99 -14.31 -16.86
N LEU A 341 -5.68 -13.17 -16.80
CA LEU A 341 -7.15 -13.12 -16.87
C LEU A 341 -7.66 -13.62 -18.25
N MET A 342 -6.95 -13.32 -19.34
CA MET A 342 -7.28 -13.82 -20.67
C MET A 342 -7.14 -15.35 -20.76
N ARG A 343 -6.19 -15.97 -20.02
CA ARG A 343 -6.11 -17.43 -19.87
C ARG A 343 -7.37 -18.03 -19.23
N MET A 344 -8.06 -17.26 -18.38
CA MET A 344 -9.33 -17.62 -17.75
C MET A 344 -10.55 -17.30 -18.66
N GLY A 345 -10.31 -16.87 -19.90
CA GLY A 345 -11.37 -16.57 -20.87
C GLY A 345 -11.85 -15.13 -20.89
N ALA A 346 -11.18 -14.22 -20.19
CA ALA A 346 -11.48 -12.79 -20.25
C ALA A 346 -11.20 -12.20 -21.63
N ARG A 347 -11.96 -11.17 -22.03
CA ARG A 347 -11.76 -10.40 -23.26
C ARG A 347 -11.19 -9.05 -22.92
N ILE A 348 -9.88 -8.93 -23.05
CA ILE A 348 -9.12 -7.72 -22.71
C ILE A 348 -8.24 -7.34 -23.87
N ASP A 349 -8.25 -6.07 -24.24
CA ASP A 349 -7.35 -5.48 -25.23
C ASP A 349 -6.58 -4.33 -24.57
N VAL A 350 -5.24 -4.41 -24.56
CA VAL A 350 -4.36 -3.46 -23.89
C VAL A 350 -3.56 -2.67 -24.90
N HIS A 351 -3.69 -1.35 -24.87
CA HIS A 351 -2.94 -0.41 -25.69
C HIS A 351 -2.32 0.69 -24.82
N GLY A 352 -1.00 0.63 -24.62
CA GLY A 352 -0.30 1.59 -23.74
C GLY A 352 -0.84 1.56 -22.31
N GLY A 353 -1.24 2.72 -21.80
CA GLY A 353 -1.83 2.87 -20.48
C GLY A 353 -3.34 2.58 -20.40
N THR A 354 -3.96 1.99 -21.43
CA THR A 354 -5.41 1.78 -21.48
C THR A 354 -5.74 0.32 -21.78
N ALA A 355 -6.68 -0.24 -21.03
CA ALA A 355 -7.25 -1.55 -21.26
C ALA A 355 -8.74 -1.44 -21.57
N THR A 356 -9.18 -2.09 -22.65
CA THR A 356 -10.62 -2.26 -22.97
C THR A 356 -11.02 -3.67 -22.55
N VAL A 357 -11.97 -3.77 -21.61
CA VAL A 357 -12.45 -5.02 -21.04
C VAL A 357 -13.89 -5.24 -21.43
N THR A 358 -14.15 -6.27 -22.24
CA THR A 358 -15.51 -6.69 -22.58
C THR A 358 -15.90 -7.85 -21.67
N GLY A 359 -16.93 -7.65 -20.86
CA GLY A 359 -17.35 -8.65 -19.89
C GLY A 359 -17.87 -9.92 -20.55
N VAL A 360 -17.52 -11.07 -19.98
CA VAL A 360 -17.98 -12.39 -20.41
C VAL A 360 -19.01 -12.94 -19.41
N GLU A 361 -19.83 -13.85 -19.86
CA GLU A 361 -20.85 -14.45 -18.98
C GLU A 361 -20.21 -15.22 -17.82
N ARG A 362 -19.13 -15.95 -18.12
CA ARG A 362 -18.38 -16.77 -17.14
C ARG A 362 -16.90 -16.82 -17.49
N LEU A 363 -16.08 -16.73 -16.46
CA LEU A 363 -14.69 -17.09 -16.54
C LEU A 363 -14.52 -18.59 -16.34
N LYS A 364 -13.40 -19.14 -16.76
CA LYS A 364 -13.04 -20.56 -16.59
C LYS A 364 -11.80 -20.68 -15.73
N GLY A 365 -11.82 -21.60 -14.79
CA GLY A 365 -10.66 -21.93 -14.00
C GLY A 365 -9.49 -22.39 -14.85
N ALA A 366 -8.29 -21.96 -14.51
CA ALA A 366 -7.05 -22.30 -15.19
C ALA A 366 -5.85 -22.17 -14.24
N PRO A 367 -4.73 -22.84 -14.52
CA PRO A 367 -3.46 -22.50 -13.89
C PRO A 367 -3.01 -21.12 -14.36
N VAL A 368 -2.75 -20.22 -13.41
CA VAL A 368 -2.33 -18.83 -13.67
C VAL A 368 -1.14 -18.47 -12.77
N MET A 369 -0.44 -17.42 -13.13
CA MET A 369 0.79 -17.01 -12.45
C MET A 369 0.66 -15.60 -11.88
N ALA A 370 0.88 -15.48 -10.58
CA ALA A 370 1.02 -14.19 -9.94
C ALA A 370 2.30 -13.49 -10.41
N THR A 371 2.19 -12.29 -10.95
CA THR A 371 3.29 -11.47 -11.47
C THR A 371 3.75 -10.40 -10.48
N ASP A 372 2.85 -9.93 -9.66
CA ASP A 372 3.07 -8.96 -8.58
C ASP A 372 1.98 -9.09 -7.51
N LEU A 373 2.12 -8.30 -6.44
CA LEU A 373 1.22 -8.30 -5.29
C LEU A 373 -0.26 -8.10 -5.65
N ARG A 374 -0.58 -7.10 -6.48
CA ARG A 374 -1.96 -6.72 -6.81
C ARG A 374 -2.55 -7.61 -7.91
N ALA A 375 -1.72 -8.02 -8.87
CA ALA A 375 -2.10 -9.03 -9.85
C ALA A 375 -2.49 -10.35 -9.16
N SER A 376 -1.73 -10.79 -8.14
CA SER A 376 -2.00 -12.03 -7.42
C SER A 376 -3.43 -12.11 -6.89
N VAL A 377 -3.89 -11.08 -6.19
CA VAL A 377 -5.22 -11.08 -5.58
C VAL A 377 -6.33 -10.90 -6.61
N SER A 378 -6.08 -10.20 -7.73
CA SER A 378 -7.06 -10.09 -8.82
C SER A 378 -7.37 -11.45 -9.45
N LEU A 379 -6.37 -12.33 -9.57
CA LEU A 379 -6.54 -13.70 -10.05
C LEU A 379 -7.31 -14.58 -9.07
N ILE A 380 -7.14 -14.37 -7.76
CA ILE A 380 -7.97 -15.02 -6.74
C ILE A 380 -9.42 -14.59 -6.89
N LEU A 381 -9.71 -13.29 -7.00
CA LEU A 381 -11.06 -12.77 -7.19
C LEU A 381 -11.70 -13.34 -8.46
N ALA A 382 -10.95 -13.37 -9.57
CA ALA A 382 -11.44 -13.98 -10.81
C ALA A 382 -11.72 -15.48 -10.63
N GLY A 383 -10.87 -16.20 -9.91
CA GLY A 383 -11.06 -17.62 -9.59
C GLY A 383 -12.31 -17.92 -8.76
N LEU A 384 -12.68 -17.02 -7.83
CA LEU A 384 -13.91 -17.15 -7.05
C LEU A 384 -15.17 -17.14 -7.93
N ALA A 385 -15.14 -16.44 -9.07
CA ALA A 385 -16.25 -16.32 -10.02
C ALA A 385 -16.13 -17.26 -11.23
N ALA A 386 -15.04 -18.00 -11.36
CA ALA A 386 -14.79 -18.89 -12.50
C ALA A 386 -15.50 -20.24 -12.33
N GLU A 387 -15.81 -20.87 -13.46
CA GLU A 387 -16.20 -22.30 -13.46
C GLU A 387 -14.98 -23.19 -13.35
N GLY A 388 -15.00 -24.14 -12.41
CA GLY A 388 -13.91 -25.06 -12.16
C GLY A 388 -12.87 -24.51 -11.20
N GLU A 389 -11.66 -25.03 -11.29
CA GLU A 389 -10.56 -24.75 -10.37
C GLU A 389 -9.54 -23.81 -10.99
N THR A 390 -9.12 -22.82 -10.23
CA THR A 390 -8.03 -21.89 -10.59
C THR A 390 -6.86 -22.12 -9.65
N LEU A 391 -5.69 -22.46 -10.20
CA LEU A 391 -4.45 -22.62 -9.45
C LEU A 391 -3.60 -21.38 -9.63
N VAL A 392 -3.50 -20.55 -8.60
CA VAL A 392 -2.66 -19.35 -8.60
C VAL A 392 -1.28 -19.69 -8.08
N ASN A 393 -0.28 -19.63 -8.95
CA ASN A 393 1.11 -19.93 -8.61
C ASN A 393 1.88 -18.66 -8.19
N ARG A 394 3.03 -18.83 -7.52
CA ARG A 394 3.91 -17.76 -7.03
C ARG A 394 3.23 -16.84 -6.00
N VAL A 395 2.48 -17.39 -5.08
CA VAL A 395 1.71 -16.61 -4.10
C VAL A 395 2.55 -15.89 -3.04
N TYR A 396 3.87 -16.07 -3.02
CA TYR A 396 4.76 -15.29 -2.18
C TYR A 396 4.66 -13.76 -2.44
N HIS A 397 4.21 -13.36 -3.63
CA HIS A 397 3.88 -11.96 -3.92
C HIS A 397 2.69 -11.49 -3.07
N LEU A 398 1.69 -12.37 -2.86
CA LEU A 398 0.48 -12.08 -2.09
C LEU A 398 0.80 -11.83 -0.61
N ASP A 399 1.69 -12.64 -0.03
CA ASP A 399 2.09 -12.56 1.39
C ASP A 399 2.81 -11.25 1.76
N ARG A 400 3.17 -10.45 0.77
CA ARG A 400 3.72 -9.10 0.98
C ARG A 400 2.66 -8.07 1.34
N GLY A 401 1.38 -8.29 1.03
CA GLY A 401 0.36 -7.27 1.20
C GLY A 401 -1.02 -7.75 1.61
N TYR A 402 -1.22 -9.05 1.73
CA TYR A 402 -2.48 -9.62 2.21
C TYR A 402 -2.21 -10.65 3.29
N GLU A 403 -2.76 -10.39 4.46
CA GLU A 403 -2.63 -11.28 5.60
C GLU A 403 -3.67 -12.40 5.51
N ARG A 404 -3.20 -13.66 5.34
CA ARG A 404 -4.05 -14.88 5.36
C ARG A 404 -5.31 -14.75 4.50
N VAL A 405 -5.14 -14.37 3.24
CA VAL A 405 -6.27 -14.13 2.32
C VAL A 405 -7.17 -15.36 2.17
N GLU A 406 -6.57 -16.56 2.17
CA GLU A 406 -7.29 -17.83 2.09
C GLU A 406 -8.18 -18.07 3.32
N GLU A 407 -7.71 -17.75 4.52
CA GLU A 407 -8.50 -17.88 5.75
C GLU A 407 -9.64 -16.87 5.78
N LYS A 408 -9.36 -15.60 5.44
CA LYS A 408 -10.38 -14.53 5.43
C LYS A 408 -11.49 -14.82 4.44
N LEU A 409 -11.16 -15.28 3.24
CA LEU A 409 -12.16 -15.64 2.23
C LEU A 409 -12.90 -16.95 2.58
N SER A 410 -12.23 -17.95 3.13
CA SER A 410 -12.89 -19.18 3.61
C SER A 410 -13.93 -18.89 4.68
N ASN A 411 -13.66 -17.94 5.58
CA ASN A 411 -14.58 -17.57 6.67
C ASN A 411 -15.90 -16.95 6.16
N VAL A 412 -15.96 -16.48 4.91
CA VAL A 412 -17.18 -15.99 4.28
C VAL A 412 -17.73 -16.95 3.23
N GLY A 413 -17.24 -18.20 3.21
CA GLY A 413 -17.80 -19.30 2.41
C GLY A 413 -17.08 -19.56 1.08
N ALA A 414 -15.95 -18.92 0.80
CA ALA A 414 -15.16 -19.24 -0.39
C ALA A 414 -14.48 -20.61 -0.26
N ARG A 415 -14.41 -21.34 -1.38
CA ARG A 415 -13.58 -22.55 -1.48
C ARG A 415 -12.20 -22.19 -1.97
N ILE A 416 -11.31 -22.00 -1.04
CA ILE A 416 -9.94 -21.55 -1.28
C ILE A 416 -8.99 -22.22 -0.29
N GLU A 417 -7.87 -22.71 -0.77
CA GLU A 417 -6.86 -23.35 0.07
C GLU A 417 -5.44 -23.05 -0.43
N ARG A 418 -4.50 -22.99 0.50
CA ARG A 418 -3.07 -22.90 0.19
C ARG A 418 -2.51 -24.31 0.01
N VAL A 419 -1.93 -24.54 -1.16
CA VAL A 419 -1.29 -25.80 -1.54
C VAL A 419 0.22 -25.61 -1.45
N GLN A 420 0.87 -26.44 -0.62
CA GLN A 420 2.32 -26.43 -0.54
C GLN A 420 2.90 -27.04 -1.82
N GLY A 421 3.78 -26.26 -2.49
CA GLY A 421 4.55 -26.79 -3.61
C GLY A 421 5.67 -27.71 -3.14
N GLU A 422 5.90 -28.79 -3.87
CA GLU A 422 7.04 -29.68 -3.69
C GLU A 422 8.38 -28.98 -3.84
#